data_f7ffe74af5050977e6cd378e76988186
#
_entry.id   f7ffe74af5050977e6cd378e76988186
#
_cell.length_a   1.000
_cell.length_b   1.000
_cell.length_c   1.000
_cell.angle_alpha   90.00
_cell.angle_beta   90.00
_cell.angle_gamma   90.00
#
_symmetry.space_group_name_H-M   'P 1'
#
loop_
_entity.id
_entity.type
_entity.pdbx_description
1 polymer ?
#
loop_
_entity_poly.entity_id
_entity_poly.type
_entity_poly.pdbx_seq_one_letter_code
_entity_poly.pdbx_strand_id
1 'polypeptide(L)'
;MTFKNAEFEQYAEDVKKVKATPTDQELLDLYGLYKQAIVGDINIDKPGITELKGKAKWEAWNSRKGMSNEDAMNAYISLAKKAIEKYGM
;
A
#
# COMPACT_ATOMS: atom_id res chain seq x y z
N MET A 1 -15.48 -7.89 11.55
CA MET A 1 -14.70 -6.87 10.95
C MET A 1 -14.42 -5.80 11.94
N THR A 2 -13.33 -5.20 11.83
CA THR A 2 -12.88 -4.27 12.83
C THR A 2 -13.10 -2.84 12.40
N PHE A 3 -13.17 -1.96 13.38
CA PHE A 3 -13.28 -0.53 13.13
C PHE A 3 -12.04 0.04 12.46
N LYS A 4 -10.92 -0.67 12.47
CA LYS A 4 -9.71 -0.20 11.80
C LYS A 4 -9.90 -0.10 10.30
N ASN A 5 -10.86 -0.83 9.75
CA ASN A 5 -11.16 -0.73 8.33
C ASN A 5 -11.57 0.68 7.92
N ALA A 6 -12.36 1.35 8.76
CA ALA A 6 -12.81 2.70 8.45
C ALA A 6 -11.63 3.67 8.41
N GLU A 7 -10.74 3.59 9.39
CA GLU A 7 -9.56 4.45 9.44
C GLU A 7 -8.63 4.14 8.27
N PHE A 8 -8.40 2.87 8.00
CA PHE A 8 -7.56 2.43 6.90
C PHE A 8 -8.08 2.98 5.57
N GLU A 9 -9.37 2.85 5.33
CA GLU A 9 -9.95 3.31 4.08
C GLU A 9 -9.90 4.83 3.96
N GLN A 10 -10.08 5.54 5.08
CA GLN A 10 -9.99 6.99 5.07
C GLN A 10 -8.60 7.45 4.66
N TYR A 11 -7.56 6.83 5.22
CA TYR A 11 -6.21 7.19 4.82
C TYR A 11 -5.88 6.78 3.40
N ALA A 12 -6.46 5.67 2.93
CA ALA A 12 -6.28 5.27 1.54
C ALA A 12 -6.85 6.31 0.59
N GLU A 13 -7.97 6.93 0.97
CA GLU A 13 -8.54 8.01 0.19
C GLU A 13 -7.70 9.28 0.29
N ASP A 14 -7.33 9.64 1.51
CA ASP A 14 -6.64 10.90 1.77
C ASP A 14 -5.26 10.96 1.14
N VAL A 15 -4.53 9.84 1.15
CA VAL A 15 -3.19 9.84 0.60
C VAL A 15 -3.17 10.09 -0.90
N LYS A 16 -4.29 9.84 -1.57
CA LYS A 16 -4.41 10.11 -3.00
C LYS A 16 -4.63 11.59 -3.29
N LYS A 17 -4.95 12.37 -2.25
CA LYS A 17 -5.31 13.77 -2.41
C LYS A 17 -4.17 14.72 -2.02
N VAL A 18 -2.99 14.17 -1.73
CA VAL A 18 -1.85 15.02 -1.35
C VAL A 18 -1.48 15.95 -2.51
N LYS A 19 -0.99 17.14 -2.16
CA LYS A 19 -0.72 18.18 -3.13
C LYS A 19 0.45 17.85 -4.05
N ALA A 20 1.45 17.16 -3.53
CA ALA A 20 2.61 16.75 -4.32
C ALA A 20 2.61 15.24 -4.47
N THR A 21 3.12 14.76 -5.60
CA THR A 21 3.14 13.32 -5.87
C THR A 21 4.25 12.64 -5.06
N PRO A 22 3.91 11.59 -4.28
CA PRO A 22 4.95 10.81 -3.60
C PRO A 22 5.88 10.14 -4.60
N THR A 23 7.04 9.72 -4.11
CA THR A 23 7.99 9.01 -4.97
C THR A 23 7.42 7.66 -5.39
N ASP A 24 7.98 7.10 -6.46
CA ASP A 24 7.57 5.79 -6.92
C ASP A 24 7.73 4.74 -5.82
N GLN A 25 8.82 4.81 -5.07
CA GLN A 25 9.06 3.86 -3.99
C GLN A 25 7.99 3.98 -2.91
N GLU A 26 7.62 5.20 -2.56
CA GLU A 26 6.57 5.42 -1.57
C GLU A 26 5.23 4.88 -2.05
N LEU A 27 4.91 5.09 -3.32
CA LEU A 27 3.67 4.57 -3.89
C LEU A 27 3.67 3.04 -3.90
N LEU A 28 4.81 2.43 -4.21
CA LEU A 28 4.93 0.98 -4.21
C LEU A 28 4.80 0.41 -2.80
N ASP A 29 5.41 1.09 -1.82
CA ASP A 29 5.28 0.64 -0.43
C ASP A 29 3.84 0.67 0.02
N LEU A 30 3.12 1.75 -0.30
CA LEU A 30 1.71 1.86 0.02
C LEU A 30 0.91 0.78 -0.69
N TYR A 31 1.21 0.52 -1.96
CA TYR A 31 0.51 -0.49 -2.72
C TYR A 31 0.66 -1.87 -2.10
N GLY A 32 1.89 -2.25 -1.76
CA GLY A 32 2.16 -3.56 -1.18
C GLY A 32 1.42 -3.77 0.12
N LEU A 33 1.45 -2.76 0.99
CA LEU A 33 0.75 -2.84 2.27
C LEU A 33 -0.76 -2.88 2.07
N TYR A 34 -1.27 -2.10 1.12
CA TYR A 34 -2.70 -2.09 0.83
C TYR A 34 -3.17 -3.48 0.39
N LYS A 35 -2.46 -4.10 -0.55
CA LYS A 35 -2.82 -5.43 -1.03
C LYS A 35 -2.71 -6.46 0.08
N GLN A 36 -1.66 -6.38 0.90
CA GLN A 36 -1.52 -7.32 2.00
C GLN A 36 -2.63 -7.15 3.02
N ALA A 37 -3.11 -5.91 3.20
CA ALA A 37 -4.18 -5.63 4.16
C ALA A 37 -5.53 -6.16 3.70
N ILE A 38 -5.84 -6.05 2.41
CA ILE A 38 -7.18 -6.43 1.93
C ILE A 38 -7.24 -7.83 1.34
N VAL A 39 -6.16 -8.31 0.75
CA VAL A 39 -6.14 -9.64 0.11
C VAL A 39 -5.37 -10.64 0.96
N GLY A 40 -4.26 -10.22 1.54
CA GLY A 40 -3.37 -11.12 2.26
C GLY A 40 -2.18 -11.45 1.38
N ASP A 41 -1.61 -12.64 1.62
CA ASP A 41 -0.43 -13.06 0.88
C ASP A 41 -0.70 -13.06 -0.62
N ILE A 42 0.34 -12.69 -1.37
CA ILE A 42 0.22 -12.63 -2.82
C ILE A 42 -0.19 -13.99 -3.37
N ASN A 43 -1.14 -13.97 -4.29
CA ASN A 43 -1.72 -15.19 -4.84
C ASN A 43 -1.75 -15.21 -6.36
N ILE A 44 -0.93 -14.38 -6.99
CA ILE A 44 -0.84 -14.34 -8.45
C ILE A 44 0.61 -14.53 -8.87
N ASP A 45 0.77 -15.00 -10.09
CA ASP A 45 2.10 -15.23 -10.64
C ASP A 45 2.79 -13.92 -10.99
N LYS A 46 4.12 -13.95 -10.94
CA LYS A 46 4.92 -12.78 -11.27
C LYS A 46 4.67 -12.41 -12.74
N PRO A 47 4.40 -11.11 -13.00
CA PRO A 47 4.20 -10.66 -14.39
C PRO A 47 5.45 -10.83 -15.23
N GLY A 48 5.26 -10.86 -16.55
CA GLY A 48 6.38 -11.00 -17.47
C GLY A 48 7.29 -9.78 -17.46
N ILE A 49 8.47 -9.97 -18.04
CA ILE A 49 9.50 -8.93 -18.04
C ILE A 49 9.10 -7.70 -18.83
N THR A 50 8.11 -7.82 -19.71
CA THR A 50 7.65 -6.69 -20.51
C THR A 50 6.69 -5.78 -19.74
N GLU A 51 6.23 -6.22 -18.56
CA GLU A 51 5.27 -5.46 -17.78
C GLU A 51 5.95 -4.89 -16.53
N LEU A 52 6.76 -3.86 -16.74
CA LEU A 52 7.59 -3.31 -15.67
C LEU A 52 6.79 -2.80 -14.49
N LYS A 53 5.69 -2.06 -14.77
CA LYS A 53 4.86 -1.54 -13.69
C LYS A 53 4.19 -2.66 -12.91
N GLY A 54 3.67 -3.64 -13.62
CA GLY A 54 3.05 -4.79 -12.98
C GLY A 54 4.03 -5.57 -12.15
N LYS A 55 5.24 -5.73 -12.67
CA LYS A 55 6.29 -6.45 -11.95
C LYS A 55 6.67 -5.73 -10.66
N ALA A 56 6.84 -4.41 -10.72
CA ALA A 56 7.19 -3.63 -9.54
C ALA A 56 6.10 -3.73 -8.48
N LYS A 57 4.84 -3.64 -8.88
CA LYS A 57 3.72 -3.79 -7.95
C LYS A 57 3.68 -5.18 -7.36
N TRP A 58 3.90 -6.19 -8.19
CA TRP A 58 3.93 -7.58 -7.73
C TRP A 58 5.00 -7.77 -6.66
N GLU A 59 6.19 -7.25 -6.91
CA GLU A 59 7.29 -7.38 -5.97
C GLU A 59 7.02 -6.63 -4.68
N ALA A 60 6.39 -5.47 -4.77
CA ALA A 60 6.04 -4.69 -3.59
C ALA A 60 5.06 -5.47 -2.71
N TRP A 61 4.08 -6.10 -3.32
CA TRP A 61 3.12 -6.93 -2.58
C TRP A 61 3.80 -8.19 -2.05
N ASN A 62 4.58 -8.85 -2.89
CA ASN A 62 5.28 -10.07 -2.49
C ASN A 62 6.20 -9.84 -1.29
N SER A 63 6.81 -8.67 -1.21
CA SER A 63 7.70 -8.35 -0.10
C SER A 63 6.98 -8.29 1.25
N ARG A 64 5.66 -8.21 1.25
CA ARG A 64 4.86 -8.16 2.47
C ARG A 64 4.30 -9.52 2.86
N LYS A 65 4.62 -10.55 2.09
CA LYS A 65 4.11 -11.90 2.34
C LYS A 65 4.42 -12.32 3.78
N GLY A 66 3.44 -12.90 4.44
CA GLY A 66 3.57 -13.32 5.82
C GLY A 66 3.07 -12.31 6.83
N MET A 67 2.87 -11.07 6.41
CA MET A 67 2.35 -10.04 7.30
C MET A 67 0.84 -10.22 7.46
N SER A 68 0.34 -10.08 8.68
CA SER A 68 -1.10 -10.21 8.91
C SER A 68 -1.84 -9.02 8.31
N ASN A 69 -3.14 -9.21 8.03
CA ASN A 69 -3.97 -8.13 7.52
C ASN A 69 -3.93 -6.93 8.46
N GLU A 70 -4.02 -7.18 9.76
CA GLU A 70 -4.03 -6.10 10.73
C GLU A 70 -2.70 -5.34 10.75
N ASP A 71 -1.60 -6.06 10.75
CA ASP A 71 -0.28 -5.43 10.73
C ASP A 71 -0.10 -4.60 9.47
N ALA A 72 -0.56 -5.12 8.34
CA ALA A 72 -0.47 -4.38 7.08
C ALA A 72 -1.32 -3.11 7.11
N MET A 73 -2.51 -3.18 7.69
CA MET A 73 -3.35 -1.99 7.84
C MET A 73 -2.68 -0.94 8.71
N ASN A 74 -2.12 -1.36 9.84
CA ASN A 74 -1.44 -0.44 10.74
C ASN A 74 -0.24 0.21 10.06
N ALA A 75 0.54 -0.58 9.34
CA ALA A 75 1.72 -0.06 8.63
C ALA A 75 1.30 0.90 7.52
N TYR A 76 0.22 0.57 6.82
CA TYR A 76 -0.31 1.44 5.77
C TYR A 76 -0.74 2.79 6.34
N ILE A 77 -1.49 2.76 7.43
CA ILE A 77 -1.98 3.97 8.07
C ILE A 77 -0.80 4.85 8.49
N SER A 78 0.21 4.24 9.10
CA SER A 78 1.39 4.98 9.54
C SER A 78 2.11 5.62 8.36
N LEU A 79 2.28 4.88 7.28
CA LEU A 79 2.96 5.38 6.09
C LEU A 79 2.13 6.45 5.39
N ALA A 80 0.82 6.26 5.32
CA ALA A 80 -0.07 7.25 4.72
C ALA A 80 -0.05 8.57 5.50
N LYS A 81 -0.04 8.48 6.82
CA LYS A 81 0.07 9.68 7.64
C LYS A 81 1.33 10.47 7.31
N LYS A 82 2.45 9.77 7.21
CA LYS A 82 3.72 10.42 6.87
C LYS A 82 3.67 11.07 5.51
N ALA A 83 3.06 10.41 4.55
CA ALA A 83 2.96 10.96 3.20
C ALA A 83 2.10 12.21 3.20
N ILE A 84 0.98 12.19 3.91
CA ILE A 84 0.09 13.33 4.01
C ILE A 84 0.80 14.52 4.65
N GLU A 85 1.56 14.27 5.72
CA GLU A 85 2.32 15.33 6.38
C GLU A 85 3.42 15.88 5.48
N LYS A 86 4.08 14.99 4.75
CA LYS A 86 5.22 15.39 3.91
C LYS A 86 4.77 16.15 2.67
N TYR A 87 3.71 15.69 2.02
CA TYR A 87 3.28 16.25 0.74
C TYR A 87 2.09 17.20 0.83
N GLY A 88 1.39 17.18 1.95
CA GLY A 88 0.29 18.11 2.21
C GLY A 88 -1.01 17.74 1.52
N MET A 89 -2.08 18.30 2.00
CA MET A 89 -3.41 18.10 1.42
C MET A 89 -4.04 19.40 1.00
#